data_3b6ad113e759ff951dd904262e5a9ddf
#
_entry.id   3b6ad113e759ff951dd904262e5a9ddf
#
_cell.length_a   1.000
_cell.length_b   1.000
_cell.length_c   1.000
_cell.angle_alpha   90.00
_cell.angle_beta   90.00
_cell.angle_gamma   90.00
#
_symmetry.space_group_name_H-M   'P 1'
#
loop_
_entity.id
_entity.type
_entity.pdbx_description
1 polymer ?
#
loop_
_entity_poly.entity_id
_entity_poly.type
_entity_poly.pdbx_seq_one_letter_code
_entity_poly.pdbx_strand_id
1 'polypeptide(L)'
;MRADRRASEALDQHRREADEQGWSVVEVGGGGRRALPFAHTVGLDRSGHPELLLSGRGRPEAEVLLGSLADEVLAGRRFHVGDVLRSGPWPPLLLLRVSAPEALVAAQAMRGSDEPVAALQVVWADDAERWPWDPAWVTSAQEQQLFARAPKVAEPRTFT
;
A
#
# COMPACT_ATOMS: atom_id res chain seq x y z
N MET A 1 17.81 -9.28 21.03
CA MET A 1 18.02 -10.66 20.56
C MET A 1 16.73 -11.39 20.21
N ARG A 2 15.72 -11.44 21.08
CA ARG A 2 14.43 -12.07 20.75
C ARG A 2 13.66 -11.32 19.67
N ALA A 3 13.71 -9.98 19.67
CA ALA A 3 13.03 -9.16 18.67
C ALA A 3 13.62 -9.35 17.26
N ASP A 4 14.94 -9.44 17.16
CA ASP A 4 15.64 -9.65 15.88
C ASP A 4 15.35 -11.03 15.29
N ARG A 5 15.25 -12.03 16.16
CA ARG A 5 14.90 -13.40 15.72
C ARG A 5 13.48 -13.46 15.17
N ARG A 6 12.51 -12.83 15.86
CA ARG A 6 11.12 -12.79 15.43
C ARG A 6 10.96 -12.03 14.10
N ALA A 7 11.65 -10.90 13.97
CA ALA A 7 11.65 -10.13 12.73
C ALA A 7 12.24 -10.93 11.57
N SER A 8 13.33 -11.67 11.81
CA SER A 8 13.95 -12.52 10.81
C SER A 8 13.06 -13.69 10.40
N GLU A 9 12.40 -14.32 11.37
CA GLU A 9 11.47 -15.42 11.12
C GLU A 9 10.24 -14.94 10.33
N ALA A 10 9.71 -13.76 10.67
CA ALA A 10 8.60 -13.16 9.95
C ALA A 10 8.98 -12.83 8.51
N LEU A 11 10.18 -12.29 8.28
CA LEU A 11 10.69 -12.01 6.94
C LEU A 11 10.86 -13.29 6.13
N ASP A 12 11.38 -14.35 6.74
CA ASP A 12 11.52 -15.65 6.08
C ASP A 12 10.18 -16.24 5.69
N GLN A 13 9.17 -16.07 6.53
CA GLN A 13 7.80 -16.51 6.22
C GLN A 13 7.24 -15.75 5.02
N HIS A 14 7.42 -14.44 4.98
CA HIS A 14 6.98 -13.63 3.84
C HIS A 14 7.73 -13.97 2.56
N ARG A 15 9.02 -14.30 2.65
CA ARG A 15 9.80 -14.80 1.51
C ARG A 15 9.22 -16.09 0.96
N ARG A 16 8.89 -17.03 1.85
CA ARG A 16 8.29 -18.31 1.43
C ARG A 16 6.97 -18.09 0.71
N GLU A 17 6.11 -17.24 1.27
CA GLU A 17 4.83 -16.91 0.65
C GLU A 17 5.01 -16.24 -0.72
N ALA A 18 5.95 -15.30 -0.82
CA ALA A 18 6.27 -14.65 -2.10
C ALA A 18 6.87 -15.63 -3.11
N ASP A 19 7.68 -16.60 -2.66
CA ASP A 19 8.22 -17.63 -3.53
C ASP A 19 7.13 -18.57 -4.05
N GLU A 20 6.15 -18.89 -3.22
CA GLU A 20 5.07 -19.83 -3.56
C GLU A 20 4.01 -19.20 -4.46
N GLN A 21 3.57 -17.98 -4.15
CA GLN A 21 2.44 -17.35 -4.85
C GLN A 21 2.80 -16.06 -5.60
N GLY A 22 4.05 -15.59 -5.49
CA GLY A 22 4.52 -14.39 -6.16
C GLY A 22 4.44 -13.11 -5.32
N TRP A 23 3.76 -13.14 -4.19
CA TRP A 23 3.60 -11.99 -3.30
C TRP A 23 3.28 -12.44 -1.88
N SER A 24 3.49 -11.54 -0.94
CA SER A 24 3.01 -11.67 0.43
C SER A 24 2.60 -10.29 0.93
N VAL A 25 1.73 -10.22 1.92
CA VAL A 25 1.31 -8.95 2.56
C VAL A 25 1.91 -8.87 3.95
N VAL A 26 2.64 -7.80 4.19
CA VAL A 26 3.28 -7.50 5.47
C VAL A 26 2.48 -6.43 6.18
N GLU A 27 2.10 -6.69 7.43
CA GLU A 27 1.48 -5.67 8.27
C GLU A 27 2.54 -5.01 9.13
N VAL A 28 2.48 -3.68 9.19
CA VAL A 28 3.43 -2.86 9.95
C VAL A 28 2.63 -1.95 10.88
N GLY A 29 3.09 -1.84 12.11
CA GLY A 29 2.53 -0.90 13.07
C GLY A 29 1.71 -1.55 14.17
N GLY A 30 1.16 -0.71 15.04
CA GLY A 30 0.44 -1.15 16.24
C GLY A 30 1.31 -1.20 17.49
N GLY A 31 2.61 -0.88 17.39
CA GLY A 31 3.54 -0.93 18.51
C GLY A 31 3.72 0.37 19.30
N GLY A 32 2.96 1.42 19.00
CA GLY A 32 3.09 2.69 19.71
C GLY A 32 1.86 3.55 19.55
N ARG A 33 1.63 4.44 20.50
CA ARG A 33 0.44 5.30 20.59
C ARG A 33 0.22 6.25 19.41
N ARG A 34 1.14 6.33 18.45
CA ARG A 34 1.09 7.28 17.32
C ARG A 34 1.34 6.67 15.96
N ALA A 35 1.70 5.38 15.90
CA ALA A 35 1.93 4.72 14.63
C ALA A 35 0.63 4.06 14.17
N LEU A 36 0.00 4.64 13.16
CA LEU A 36 -1.15 4.02 12.51
C LEU A 36 -0.68 2.80 11.73
N PRO A 37 -1.40 1.68 11.83
CA PRO A 37 -1.03 0.49 11.08
C PRO A 37 -1.19 0.70 9.58
N PHE A 38 -0.30 0.08 8.84
CA PHE A 38 -0.41 0.01 7.39
C PHE A 38 0.04 -1.37 6.93
N ALA A 39 -0.25 -1.70 5.69
CA ALA A 39 0.17 -2.96 5.09
C ALA A 39 0.81 -2.67 3.74
N HIS A 40 1.71 -3.54 3.32
CA HIS A 40 2.29 -3.46 1.98
C HIS A 40 2.59 -4.84 1.42
N THR A 41 2.66 -4.93 0.11
CA THR A 41 3.09 -6.16 -0.54
C THR A 41 4.61 -6.30 -0.51
N VAL A 42 5.07 -7.52 -0.61
CA VAL A 42 6.44 -7.86 -0.95
C VAL A 42 6.40 -8.90 -2.07
N GLY A 43 7.35 -8.83 -2.98
CA GLY A 43 7.45 -9.78 -4.10
C GLY A 43 7.15 -9.16 -5.46
N LEU A 44 6.37 -8.08 -5.55
CA LEU A 44 6.07 -7.45 -6.84
C LEU A 44 7.29 -6.81 -7.48
N ASP A 45 8.25 -6.37 -6.69
CA ASP A 45 9.54 -5.86 -7.15
C ASP A 45 10.26 -6.85 -8.07
N ARG A 46 10.12 -8.14 -7.79
CA ARG A 46 10.70 -9.23 -8.60
C ARG A 46 10.10 -9.29 -10.00
N SER A 47 8.86 -8.80 -10.15
CA SER A 47 8.16 -8.71 -11.44
C SER A 47 8.38 -7.36 -12.11
N GLY A 48 9.25 -6.52 -11.58
CA GLY A 48 9.50 -5.18 -12.10
C GLY A 48 8.35 -4.20 -11.86
N HIS A 49 7.50 -4.48 -10.89
CA HIS A 49 6.36 -3.63 -10.52
C HIS A 49 6.58 -3.01 -9.15
N PRO A 50 6.15 -1.75 -8.92
CA PRO A 50 6.18 -1.18 -7.57
C PRO A 50 5.39 -2.03 -6.58
N GLU A 51 5.85 -2.07 -5.34
CA GLU A 51 5.06 -2.63 -4.26
C GLU A 51 3.82 -1.79 -4.01
N LEU A 52 2.79 -2.37 -3.40
CA LEU A 52 1.54 -1.69 -3.09
C LEU A 52 1.42 -1.50 -1.58
N LEU A 53 0.98 -0.32 -1.15
CA LEU A 53 0.81 0.04 0.25
C LEU A 53 -0.62 0.48 0.51
N LEU A 54 -1.18 0.06 1.62
CA LEU A 54 -2.52 0.44 2.07
C LEU A 54 -2.48 0.82 3.54
N SER A 55 -3.09 1.94 3.89
CA SER A 55 -3.22 2.39 5.28
C SER A 55 -4.69 2.58 5.66
N GLY A 56 -4.98 2.55 6.96
CA GLY A 56 -6.33 2.83 7.48
C GLY A 56 -7.33 1.69 7.36
N ARG A 57 -6.92 0.55 6.82
CA ARG A 57 -7.76 -0.65 6.73
C ARG A 57 -7.08 -1.79 7.48
N GLY A 58 -7.84 -2.49 8.32
CA GLY A 58 -7.31 -3.57 9.11
C GLY A 58 -7.24 -4.89 8.35
N ARG A 59 -6.64 -5.89 8.99
CA ARG A 59 -6.73 -7.28 8.59
C ARG A 59 -8.17 -7.78 8.80
N PRO A 60 -8.76 -8.61 7.97
CA PRO A 60 -8.22 -9.21 6.75
C PRO A 60 -8.43 -8.39 5.49
N GLU A 61 -9.08 -7.24 5.59
CA GLU A 61 -9.46 -6.41 4.45
C GLU A 61 -8.26 -5.97 3.61
N ALA A 62 -7.19 -5.52 4.27
CA ALA A 62 -5.95 -5.11 3.60
C ALA A 62 -5.32 -6.27 2.82
N GLU A 63 -5.32 -7.46 3.41
CA GLU A 63 -4.77 -8.65 2.76
C GLU A 63 -5.57 -9.04 1.51
N VAL A 64 -6.90 -8.98 1.58
CA VAL A 64 -7.76 -9.28 0.45
C VAL A 64 -7.56 -8.25 -0.67
N LEU A 65 -7.57 -6.97 -0.35
CA LEU A 65 -7.43 -5.92 -1.36
C LEU A 65 -6.05 -5.95 -2.02
N LEU A 66 -5.00 -5.92 -1.22
CA LEU A 66 -3.63 -5.93 -1.76
C LEU A 66 -3.33 -7.23 -2.50
N GLY A 67 -3.79 -8.36 -2.00
CA GLY A 67 -3.62 -9.65 -2.67
C GLY A 67 -4.34 -9.71 -4.01
N SER A 68 -5.55 -9.19 -4.08
CA SER A 68 -6.30 -9.07 -5.33
C SER A 68 -5.54 -8.27 -6.38
N LEU A 69 -5.02 -7.11 -5.99
CA LEU A 69 -4.25 -6.26 -6.90
C LEU A 69 -2.92 -6.91 -7.29
N ALA A 70 -2.26 -7.57 -6.33
CA ALA A 70 -1.01 -8.29 -6.60
C ALA A 70 -1.21 -9.42 -7.60
N ASP A 71 -2.30 -10.16 -7.49
CA ASP A 71 -2.63 -11.22 -8.46
C ASP A 71 -2.83 -10.65 -9.87
N GLU A 72 -3.44 -9.48 -9.99
CA GLU A 72 -3.58 -8.79 -11.27
C GLU A 72 -2.22 -8.41 -11.86
N VAL A 73 -1.29 -7.93 -11.02
CA VAL A 73 0.08 -7.62 -11.44
C VAL A 73 0.77 -8.87 -11.98
N LEU A 74 0.65 -9.99 -11.28
CA LEU A 74 1.23 -11.25 -11.74
C LEU A 74 0.61 -11.76 -13.03
N ALA A 75 -0.66 -11.41 -13.26
CA ALA A 75 -1.36 -11.72 -14.52
C ALA A 75 -0.98 -10.78 -15.67
N GLY A 76 -0.09 -9.82 -15.43
CA GLY A 76 0.42 -8.92 -16.46
C GLY A 76 -0.11 -7.50 -16.42
N ARG A 77 -1.03 -7.18 -15.50
CA ARG A 77 -1.54 -5.82 -15.37
C ARG A 77 -0.48 -4.90 -14.77
N ARG A 78 -0.40 -3.68 -15.28
CA ARG A 78 0.48 -2.65 -14.76
C ARG A 78 -0.33 -1.51 -14.15
N PHE A 79 -0.04 -1.19 -12.91
CA PHE A 79 -0.62 -0.04 -12.23
C PHE A 79 0.34 1.13 -12.27
N HIS A 80 -0.18 2.33 -12.48
CA HIS A 80 0.61 3.55 -12.61
C HIS A 80 0.10 4.65 -11.69
N VAL A 81 0.97 5.58 -11.37
CA VAL A 81 0.61 6.78 -10.62
C VAL A 81 -0.55 7.50 -11.32
N GLY A 82 -1.58 7.83 -10.55
CA GLY A 82 -2.76 8.52 -11.06
C GLY A 82 -3.89 7.61 -11.52
N ASP A 83 -3.67 6.30 -11.58
CA ASP A 83 -4.74 5.36 -11.91
C ASP A 83 -5.84 5.40 -10.87
N VAL A 84 -7.08 5.46 -11.33
CA VAL A 84 -8.27 5.35 -10.47
C VAL A 84 -8.91 4.00 -10.75
N LEU A 85 -9.05 3.21 -9.71
CA LEU A 85 -9.65 1.88 -9.81
C LEU A 85 -11.06 1.90 -9.24
N ARG A 86 -12.01 1.43 -10.03
CA ARG A 86 -13.41 1.30 -9.62
C ARG A 86 -13.81 -0.15 -9.84
N SER A 87 -13.74 -0.95 -8.79
CA SER A 87 -13.94 -2.39 -8.93
C SER A 87 -14.47 -3.01 -7.65
N GLY A 88 -15.47 -3.87 -7.81
CA GLY A 88 -15.99 -4.71 -6.73
C GLY A 88 -16.60 -3.92 -5.57
N PRO A 89 -16.48 -4.46 -4.34
CA PRO A 89 -17.07 -3.84 -3.15
C PRO A 89 -16.26 -2.66 -2.60
N TRP A 90 -15.13 -2.34 -3.24
CA TRP A 90 -14.22 -1.30 -2.76
C TRP A 90 -14.70 0.08 -3.17
N PRO A 91 -14.48 1.12 -2.33
CA PRO A 91 -14.65 2.48 -2.80
C PRO A 91 -13.65 2.77 -3.92
N PRO A 92 -13.79 3.88 -4.65
CA PRO A 92 -12.78 4.28 -5.61
C PRO A 92 -11.39 4.32 -4.99
N LEU A 93 -10.41 3.80 -5.71
CA LEU A 93 -9.01 3.74 -5.29
C LEU A 93 -8.16 4.58 -6.23
N LEU A 94 -7.28 5.40 -5.66
CA LEU A 94 -6.33 6.21 -6.43
C LEU A 94 -4.91 5.75 -6.09
N LEU A 95 -4.10 5.52 -7.10
CA LEU A 95 -2.72 5.09 -6.91
C LEU A 95 -1.78 6.28 -6.94
N LEU A 96 -1.06 6.49 -5.85
CA LEU A 96 -0.08 7.56 -5.71
C LEU A 96 1.30 7.01 -5.39
N ARG A 97 2.32 7.69 -5.88
CA ARG A 97 3.70 7.30 -5.60
C ARG A 97 4.04 7.53 -4.13
N VAL A 98 4.57 6.51 -3.47
CA VAL A 98 5.07 6.63 -2.10
C VAL A 98 6.33 7.48 -2.11
N SER A 99 6.32 8.56 -1.32
CA SER A 99 7.46 9.50 -1.25
C SER A 99 8.50 9.10 -0.20
N ALA A 100 8.14 8.19 0.72
CA ALA A 100 9.02 7.70 1.76
C ALA A 100 9.09 6.16 1.71
N PRO A 101 9.71 5.58 0.67
CA PRO A 101 9.73 4.13 0.48
C PRO A 101 10.51 3.37 1.54
N GLU A 102 11.32 4.06 2.34
CA GLU A 102 12.02 3.47 3.49
C GLU A 102 11.07 2.91 4.55
N ALA A 103 9.79 3.27 4.52
CA ALA A 103 8.78 2.68 5.37
C ALA A 103 8.54 1.19 5.05
N LEU A 104 8.84 0.76 3.83
CA LEU A 104 8.67 -0.63 3.38
C LEU A 104 9.92 -1.46 3.72
N VAL A 105 10.20 -1.60 4.99
CA VAL A 105 11.42 -2.25 5.49
C VAL A 105 11.57 -3.69 4.98
N ALA A 106 10.49 -4.47 5.03
CA ALA A 106 10.52 -5.87 4.59
C ALA A 106 10.77 -5.99 3.08
N ALA A 107 10.15 -5.14 2.27
CA ALA A 107 10.37 -5.12 0.83
C ALA A 107 11.81 -4.74 0.49
N GLN A 108 12.36 -3.76 1.19
CA GLN A 108 13.75 -3.33 1.01
C GLN A 108 14.73 -4.45 1.38
N ALA A 109 14.46 -5.15 2.48
CA ALA A 109 15.29 -6.29 2.90
C ALA A 109 15.25 -7.42 1.88
N MET A 110 14.10 -7.70 1.29
CA MET A 110 13.97 -8.73 0.27
C MET A 110 14.66 -8.35 -1.04
N ARG A 111 14.70 -7.07 -1.37
CA ARG A 111 15.41 -6.60 -2.56
C ARG A 111 16.91 -6.84 -2.46
N GLY A 112 17.48 -6.66 -1.27
CA GLY A 112 18.89 -6.95 -1.00
C GLY A 112 19.90 -5.98 -1.62
N SER A 113 19.44 -4.86 -2.19
CA SER A 113 20.31 -3.79 -2.71
C SER A 113 20.03 -2.48 -1.99
N ASP A 114 20.92 -1.51 -2.11
CA ASP A 114 20.76 -0.17 -1.51
C ASP A 114 19.79 0.72 -2.29
N GLU A 115 19.43 0.31 -3.50
CA GLU A 115 18.49 1.06 -4.32
C GLU A 115 17.08 0.98 -3.71
N PRO A 116 16.40 2.13 -3.48
CA PRO A 116 15.09 2.12 -2.85
C PRO A 116 14.04 1.35 -3.66
N VAL A 117 13.21 0.60 -2.97
CA VAL A 117 12.06 -0.07 -3.56
C VAL A 117 11.03 0.97 -3.95
N ALA A 118 10.52 0.89 -5.16
CA ALA A 118 9.40 1.73 -5.58
C ALA A 118 8.09 1.19 -4.99
N ALA A 119 7.18 2.08 -4.63
CA ALA A 119 5.88 1.69 -4.10
C ALA A 119 4.79 2.67 -4.51
N LEU A 120 3.58 2.15 -4.67
CA LEU A 120 2.37 2.93 -4.89
C LEU A 120 1.46 2.76 -3.68
N GLN A 121 0.96 3.85 -3.14
CA GLN A 121 -0.09 3.79 -2.13
C GLN A 121 -1.44 3.67 -2.79
N VAL A 122 -2.22 2.70 -2.33
CA VAL A 122 -3.61 2.52 -2.73
C VAL A 122 -4.45 3.41 -1.81
N VAL A 123 -4.76 4.60 -2.27
CA VAL A 123 -5.56 5.59 -1.51
C VAL A 123 -7.02 5.31 -1.77
N TRP A 124 -7.81 5.13 -0.72
CA TRP A 124 -9.24 4.85 -0.85
C TRP A 124 -10.08 6.09 -0.54
N ALA A 125 -11.15 6.25 -1.29
CA ALA A 125 -12.14 7.30 -1.09
C ALA A 125 -13.10 6.94 0.04
N ASP A 126 -13.77 7.94 0.61
CA ASP A 126 -14.85 7.71 1.57
C ASP A 126 -16.14 7.27 0.85
N ASP A 127 -17.21 7.02 1.64
CA ASP A 127 -18.49 6.60 1.09
C ASP A 127 -19.15 7.64 0.16
N ALA A 128 -18.74 8.89 0.27
CA ALA A 128 -19.19 9.96 -0.62
C ALA A 128 -18.23 10.21 -1.78
N GLU A 129 -17.31 9.28 -2.04
CA GLU A 129 -16.28 9.33 -3.09
C GLU A 129 -15.32 10.52 -2.94
N ARG A 130 -15.07 10.95 -1.70
CA ARG A 130 -14.10 12.00 -1.39
C ARG A 130 -12.75 11.41 -1.01
N TRP A 131 -11.69 12.12 -1.35
CA TRP A 131 -10.32 11.71 -1.05
C TRP A 131 -9.86 12.26 0.32
N PRO A 132 -8.83 11.68 0.96
CA PRO A 132 -8.39 12.11 2.29
C PRO A 132 -8.00 13.57 2.43
N TRP A 133 -7.60 14.22 1.35
CA TRP A 133 -7.25 15.65 1.35
C TRP A 133 -8.44 16.57 1.12
N ASP A 134 -9.61 16.03 0.89
CA ASP A 134 -10.83 16.83 0.79
C ASP A 134 -11.23 17.30 2.19
N PRO A 135 -11.50 18.63 2.39
CA PRO A 135 -11.94 19.13 3.69
C PRO A 135 -13.21 18.49 4.22
N ALA A 136 -14.03 17.92 3.33
CA ALA A 136 -15.27 17.24 3.68
C ALA A 136 -15.09 15.72 3.92
N TRP A 137 -13.85 15.22 3.94
CA TRP A 137 -13.56 13.83 4.27
C TRP A 137 -14.19 13.46 5.62
N VAL A 138 -15.05 12.45 5.62
CA VAL A 138 -15.84 12.07 6.78
C VAL A 138 -15.57 10.62 7.19
N THR A 139 -14.38 10.32 7.61
CA THR A 139 -14.14 9.06 8.30
C THR A 139 -13.44 9.33 9.61
N SER A 140 -14.24 9.70 10.60
CA SER A 140 -13.75 9.93 11.96
C SER A 140 -13.26 8.65 12.64
N ALA A 141 -13.61 7.48 12.11
CA ALA A 141 -13.27 6.20 12.74
C ALA A 141 -12.02 5.54 12.15
N GLN A 142 -11.56 5.97 11.00
CA GLN A 142 -10.37 5.39 10.35
C GLN A 142 -9.57 6.48 9.66
N GLU A 143 -8.46 6.85 10.28
CA GLU A 143 -7.55 7.78 9.65
C GLU A 143 -6.72 7.06 8.60
N GLN A 144 -6.73 7.57 7.40
CA GLN A 144 -5.88 7.08 6.32
C GLN A 144 -4.61 7.92 6.28
N GLN A 145 -3.52 7.35 6.77
CA GLN A 145 -2.22 8.02 6.68
C GLN A 145 -1.72 8.01 5.24
N LEU A 146 -1.25 9.16 4.75
CA LEU A 146 -0.66 9.27 3.44
C LEU A 146 0.86 9.10 3.52
N PHE A 147 1.38 8.13 2.79
CA PHE A 147 2.81 7.92 2.55
C PHE A 147 3.24 8.53 1.22
N ALA A 148 2.27 9.02 0.48
CA ALA A 148 2.44 9.75 -0.77
C ALA A 148 2.11 11.22 -0.55
N ARG A 149 2.56 12.07 -1.45
CA ARG A 149 2.13 13.47 -1.45
C ARG A 149 0.72 13.53 -2.05
N ALA A 150 -0.19 14.22 -1.37
CA ALA A 150 -1.49 14.53 -1.93
C ALA A 150 -1.28 15.24 -3.27
N PRO A 151 -2.08 14.89 -4.31
CA PRO A 151 -1.99 15.63 -5.55
C PRO A 151 -2.26 17.10 -5.26
N LYS A 152 -1.52 17.99 -5.91
CA LYS A 152 -1.91 19.40 -5.91
C LYS A 152 -3.34 19.41 -6.43
N VAL A 153 -4.27 19.90 -5.62
CA VAL A 153 -5.64 20.13 -6.08
C VAL A 153 -5.48 21.04 -7.28
N ALA A 154 -5.59 20.45 -8.47
CA ALA A 154 -5.78 21.27 -9.65
C ALA A 154 -7.00 22.10 -9.34
N GLU A 155 -6.87 23.42 -9.33
CA GLU A 155 -8.04 24.29 -9.31
C GLU A 155 -9.03 23.70 -10.30
N PRO A 156 -10.30 23.54 -9.88
CA PRO A 156 -11.26 22.94 -10.76
C PRO A 156 -11.15 23.67 -12.09
N ARG A 157 -10.69 22.98 -13.12
CA ARG A 157 -10.73 23.51 -14.46
C ARG A 157 -12.17 23.73 -14.75
N THR A 158 -12.60 24.98 -14.59
CA THR A 158 -13.89 25.43 -15.08
C THR A 158 -13.82 25.27 -16.60
N PHE A 159 -14.31 24.15 -17.07
CA PHE A 159 -14.63 24.02 -18.47
C PHE A 159 -15.86 24.91 -18.72
N THR A 160 -15.62 26.08 -19.21
CA THR A 160 -16.65 26.86 -19.85
C THR A 160 -16.80 26.38 -21.29
#